data_7b5fcc004642b8c66ed6a1add1274d7d
#
_entry.id   7b5fcc004642b8c66ed6a1add1274d7d
#
_cell.length_a   1.000
_cell.length_b   1.000
_cell.length_c   1.000
_cell.angle_alpha   90.00
_cell.angle_beta   90.00
_cell.angle_gamma   90.00
#
_symmetry.space_group_name_H-M   'P 1'
#
loop_
_entity.id
_entity.type
_entity.pdbx_description
1 polymer ?
#
loop_
_entity_poly.entity_id
_entity_poly.type
_entity_poly.pdbx_seq_one_letter_code
_entity_poly.pdbx_strand_id
1 'polypeptide(L)'
;CTECDKDLTTINSYNSNTGEITFNCECGHSGSVNVNDASNIKLQWKVDWPMRWMVERVTFETGGVDHSASNGSKAVSERVAREIFDYEPPVYIPYNFIGIKGGGAKMSSSTGNVLTITDLLKVYDKNIIWWFYARFDNMHAFDIALDNDVIRYYSEFDRWVKLYFNGNIDDKNKSILYLTNVKEE
;
A
#
# COMPACT_ATOMS: atom_id res chain seq x y z
N CYS A 1 22.86 -8.24 -4.49
CA CYS A 1 24.09 -8.77 -5.09
C CYS A 1 24.83 -7.65 -5.84
N THR A 2 26.12 -7.52 -5.60
CA THR A 2 26.96 -6.48 -6.23
C THR A 2 27.25 -6.71 -7.72
N GLU A 3 26.92 -7.89 -8.24
CA GLU A 3 27.15 -8.23 -9.65
C GLU A 3 25.89 -8.12 -10.50
N CYS A 4 24.74 -8.60 -10.00
CA CYS A 4 23.51 -8.66 -10.81
C CYS A 4 22.39 -7.74 -10.31
N ASP A 5 22.61 -6.99 -9.24
CA ASP A 5 21.67 -6.05 -8.58
C ASP A 5 20.32 -6.66 -8.16
N LYS A 6 20.24 -8.00 -8.08
CA LYS A 6 19.02 -8.71 -7.65
C LYS A 6 19.09 -9.08 -6.17
N ASP A 7 17.94 -9.15 -5.56
CA ASP A 7 17.74 -9.60 -4.17
C ASP A 7 17.56 -11.14 -4.11
N LEU A 8 18.54 -11.86 -4.65
CA LEU A 8 18.59 -13.33 -4.68
C LEU A 8 19.84 -13.83 -3.94
N THR A 9 20.11 -13.20 -2.79
CA THR A 9 21.29 -13.47 -1.97
C THR A 9 20.94 -14.28 -0.72
N THR A 10 21.83 -15.20 -0.36
CA THR A 10 21.85 -15.88 0.93
C THR A 10 23.01 -15.36 1.75
N ILE A 11 22.75 -14.84 2.94
CA ILE A 11 23.78 -14.38 3.87
C ILE A 11 24.47 -15.60 4.49
N ASN A 12 25.79 -15.67 4.37
CA ASN A 12 26.59 -16.74 4.95
C ASN A 12 27.11 -16.39 6.35
N SER A 13 27.57 -15.16 6.55
CA SER A 13 28.10 -14.69 7.84
C SER A 13 27.93 -13.18 8.01
N TYR A 14 27.90 -12.77 9.27
CA TYR A 14 27.99 -11.36 9.67
C TYR A 14 29.00 -11.22 10.80
N ASN A 15 29.94 -10.32 10.64
CA ASN A 15 30.92 -9.97 11.68
C ASN A 15 30.49 -8.65 12.32
N SER A 16 29.98 -8.73 13.55
CA SER A 16 29.51 -7.55 14.29
C SER A 16 30.59 -6.53 14.67
N ASN A 17 31.87 -6.95 14.73
CA ASN A 17 32.97 -6.06 15.06
C ASN A 17 33.42 -5.22 13.86
N THR A 18 33.35 -5.76 12.67
CA THR A 18 33.80 -5.12 11.44
C THR A 18 32.66 -4.59 10.58
N GLY A 19 31.43 -5.09 10.80
CA GLY A 19 30.27 -4.80 9.96
C GLY A 19 30.27 -5.58 8.65
N GLU A 20 31.15 -6.55 8.46
CA GLU A 20 31.25 -7.34 7.23
C GLU A 20 30.17 -8.41 7.13
N ILE A 21 29.50 -8.46 5.99
CA ILE A 21 28.55 -9.51 5.60
C ILE A 21 29.13 -10.26 4.40
N THR A 22 29.17 -11.59 4.48
CA THR A 22 29.46 -12.43 3.31
C THR A 22 28.19 -13.07 2.78
N PHE A 23 28.09 -13.21 1.46
CA PHE A 23 26.90 -13.75 0.82
C PHE A 23 27.21 -14.57 -0.43
N ASN A 24 26.27 -15.44 -0.79
CA ASN A 24 26.18 -16.10 -2.09
C ASN A 24 24.92 -15.65 -2.81
N CYS A 25 24.97 -15.51 -4.13
CA CYS A 25 23.83 -15.16 -4.98
C CYS A 25 23.48 -16.30 -5.93
N GLU A 26 22.19 -16.43 -6.26
CA GLU A 26 21.71 -17.41 -7.26
C GLU A 26 22.31 -17.20 -8.67
N CYS A 27 22.85 -16.01 -8.98
CA CYS A 27 23.59 -15.77 -10.21
C CYS A 27 24.98 -16.43 -10.26
N GLY A 28 25.40 -17.09 -9.17
CA GLY A 28 26.71 -17.72 -9.02
C GLY A 28 27.78 -16.84 -8.39
N HIS A 29 27.49 -15.54 -8.16
CA HIS A 29 28.45 -14.64 -7.51
C HIS A 29 28.49 -14.87 -5.98
N SER A 30 29.68 -14.84 -5.41
CA SER A 30 29.92 -14.81 -3.98
C SER A 30 30.76 -13.58 -3.64
N GLY A 31 30.38 -12.87 -2.58
CA GLY A 31 31.07 -11.63 -2.23
C GLY A 31 30.92 -11.24 -0.78
N SER A 32 31.51 -10.11 -0.44
CA SER A 32 31.29 -9.44 0.86
C SER A 32 30.95 -7.98 0.67
N VAL A 33 30.22 -7.44 1.65
CA VAL A 33 29.87 -6.01 1.77
C VAL A 33 30.01 -5.59 3.21
N ASN A 34 30.29 -4.31 3.45
CA ASN A 34 30.30 -3.76 4.79
C ASN A 34 29.03 -2.95 5.02
N VAL A 35 28.33 -3.17 6.14
CA VAL A 35 27.07 -2.49 6.47
C VAL A 35 27.20 -0.98 6.59
N ASN A 36 28.40 -0.47 6.89
CA ASN A 36 28.65 0.95 7.06
C ASN A 36 28.85 1.70 5.73
N ASP A 37 29.23 0.97 4.66
CA ASP A 37 29.64 1.56 3.38
C ASP A 37 28.71 1.19 2.23
N ALA A 38 27.91 0.14 2.41
CA ALA A 38 27.12 -0.40 1.31
C ALA A 38 25.77 0.29 1.18
N SER A 39 25.49 0.83 0.02
CA SER A 39 24.20 1.43 -0.35
C SER A 39 23.16 0.39 -0.83
N ASN A 40 23.57 -0.84 -1.08
CA ASN A 40 22.74 -1.92 -1.64
C ASN A 40 22.33 -2.99 -0.62
N ILE A 41 22.43 -2.68 0.67
CA ILE A 41 21.91 -3.51 1.77
C ILE A 41 20.51 -3.04 2.14
N LYS A 42 19.59 -3.97 2.33
CA LYS A 42 18.28 -3.70 2.91
C LYS A 42 17.92 -4.75 3.94
N LEU A 43 17.16 -4.36 4.93
CA LEU A 43 16.54 -5.26 5.88
C LEU A 43 15.40 -6.06 5.21
N GLN A 44 15.13 -7.25 5.73
CA GLN A 44 13.89 -7.93 5.37
C GLN A 44 12.68 -7.10 5.78
N TRP A 45 11.61 -7.13 4.98
CA TRP A 45 10.41 -6.33 5.19
C TRP A 45 9.86 -6.37 6.61
N LYS A 46 9.81 -7.55 7.22
CA LYS A 46 9.29 -7.72 8.60
C LYS A 46 10.14 -7.05 9.68
N VAL A 47 11.37 -6.63 9.36
CA VAL A 47 12.27 -5.89 10.24
C VAL A 47 12.38 -4.42 9.79
N ASP A 48 12.42 -4.16 8.49
CA ASP A 48 12.47 -2.82 7.91
C ASP A 48 11.24 -1.99 8.30
N TRP A 49 10.06 -2.59 8.22
CA TRP A 49 8.81 -1.91 8.52
C TRP A 49 8.73 -1.38 9.97
N PRO A 50 8.93 -2.17 11.02
CA PRO A 50 8.94 -1.66 12.39
C PRO A 50 10.14 -0.75 12.70
N MET A 51 11.28 -0.93 12.04
CA MET A 51 12.39 0.02 12.14
C MET A 51 11.97 1.40 11.64
N ARG A 52 11.26 1.48 10.51
CA ARG A 52 10.70 2.74 9.99
C ARG A 52 9.68 3.35 10.94
N TRP A 53 8.80 2.55 11.55
CA TRP A 53 7.87 3.07 12.57
C TRP A 53 8.59 3.79 13.69
N MET A 54 9.68 3.21 14.19
CA MET A 54 10.50 3.82 15.25
C MET A 54 11.21 5.08 14.76
N VAL A 55 11.90 5.01 13.62
CA VAL A 55 12.71 6.14 13.10
C VAL A 55 11.83 7.33 12.73
N GLU A 56 10.71 7.09 12.04
CA GLU A 56 9.77 8.12 11.59
C GLU A 56 8.73 8.49 12.67
N ARG A 57 8.74 7.80 13.81
CA ARG A 57 7.76 7.99 14.90
C ARG A 57 6.31 7.83 14.45
N VAL A 58 6.05 6.80 13.67
CA VAL A 58 4.74 6.52 13.09
C VAL A 58 3.75 6.15 14.17
N THR A 59 2.65 6.89 14.30
CA THR A 59 1.57 6.62 15.26
C THR A 59 0.32 6.02 14.62
N PHE A 60 0.21 6.11 13.30
CA PHE A 60 -0.90 5.57 12.51
C PHE A 60 -0.38 4.96 11.22
N GLU A 61 -0.83 3.74 10.91
CA GLU A 61 -0.42 3.00 9.71
C GLU A 61 -1.63 2.33 9.06
N THR A 62 -1.66 2.27 7.75
CA THR A 62 -2.64 1.47 7.01
C THR A 62 -1.93 0.39 6.21
N GLY A 63 -2.55 -0.77 6.06
CA GLY A 63 -1.93 -1.83 5.27
C GLY A 63 -2.93 -2.78 4.62
N GLY A 64 -2.52 -3.39 3.52
CA GLY A 64 -3.34 -4.39 2.85
C GLY A 64 -3.69 -5.56 3.78
N VAL A 65 -4.88 -6.11 3.58
CA VAL A 65 -5.40 -7.24 4.38
C VAL A 65 -4.49 -8.46 4.36
N ASP A 66 -3.68 -8.64 3.32
CA ASP A 66 -2.67 -9.70 3.20
C ASP A 66 -1.56 -9.62 4.26
N HIS A 67 -1.30 -8.46 4.86
CA HIS A 67 -0.37 -8.31 5.97
C HIS A 67 -1.00 -8.65 7.33
N SER A 68 -2.34 -8.76 7.41
CA SER A 68 -3.10 -8.80 8.66
C SER A 68 -3.36 -10.22 9.21
N ALA A 69 -2.85 -11.27 8.56
CA ALA A 69 -2.94 -12.64 9.07
C ALA A 69 -2.23 -12.75 10.43
N SER A 70 -2.67 -13.69 11.29
CA SER A 70 -2.14 -13.88 12.66
C SER A 70 -0.62 -14.09 12.73
N ASN A 71 -0.02 -14.70 11.69
CA ASN A 71 1.43 -14.87 11.54
C ASN A 71 1.96 -14.02 10.36
N GLY A 72 1.19 -13.03 9.91
CA GLY A 72 1.52 -12.14 8.82
C GLY A 72 2.61 -11.14 9.16
N SER A 73 2.96 -10.34 8.17
CA SER A 73 4.03 -9.34 8.32
C SER A 73 3.75 -8.36 9.44
N LYS A 74 2.48 -7.92 9.61
CA LYS A 74 2.07 -7.00 10.68
C LYS A 74 2.36 -7.58 12.07
N ALA A 75 1.87 -8.78 12.36
CA ALA A 75 2.03 -9.40 13.69
C ALA A 75 3.52 -9.60 14.06
N VAL A 76 4.35 -10.00 13.09
CA VAL A 76 5.80 -10.11 13.30
C VAL A 76 6.44 -8.74 13.50
N SER A 77 6.07 -7.74 12.71
CA SER A 77 6.59 -6.38 12.82
C SER A 77 6.23 -5.72 14.15
N GLU A 78 5.03 -5.95 14.67
CA GLU A 78 4.62 -5.46 16.01
C GLU A 78 5.47 -6.05 17.14
N ARG A 79 5.78 -7.34 17.04
CA ARG A 79 6.66 -8.00 18.01
C ARG A 79 8.08 -7.43 17.93
N VAL A 80 8.63 -7.27 16.73
CA VAL A 80 9.96 -6.68 16.53
C VAL A 80 9.99 -5.24 17.04
N ALA A 81 8.94 -4.45 16.80
CA ALA A 81 8.86 -3.08 17.34
C ALA A 81 8.97 -3.06 18.87
N ARG A 82 8.19 -3.90 19.57
CA ARG A 82 8.19 -3.94 21.04
C ARG A 82 9.43 -4.60 21.62
N GLU A 83 9.82 -5.77 21.08
CA GLU A 83 10.86 -6.60 21.69
C GLU A 83 12.29 -6.16 21.35
N ILE A 84 12.48 -5.54 20.18
CA ILE A 84 13.81 -5.16 19.65
C ILE A 84 14.02 -3.66 19.67
N PHE A 85 13.00 -2.87 19.25
CA PHE A 85 13.14 -1.44 19.10
C PHE A 85 12.58 -0.62 20.26
N ASP A 86 11.99 -1.27 21.27
CA ASP A 86 11.32 -0.60 22.40
C ASP A 86 10.35 0.50 21.94
N TYR A 87 9.59 0.18 20.88
CA TYR A 87 8.67 1.09 20.22
C TYR A 87 7.24 0.54 20.22
N GLU A 88 6.26 1.34 20.67
CA GLU A 88 4.85 0.95 20.61
C GLU A 88 4.37 1.04 19.16
N PRO A 89 3.86 -0.06 18.59
CA PRO A 89 3.38 -0.07 17.21
C PRO A 89 2.26 0.93 16.96
N PRO A 90 2.15 1.46 15.73
CA PRO A 90 1.10 2.40 15.36
C PRO A 90 -0.30 1.78 15.43
N VAL A 91 -1.32 2.62 15.62
CA VAL A 91 -2.70 2.22 15.37
C VAL A 91 -2.82 1.78 13.92
N TYR A 92 -3.28 0.54 13.70
CA TYR A 92 -3.32 -0.07 12.38
C TYR A 92 -4.74 -0.24 11.86
N ILE A 93 -4.99 0.22 10.63
CA ILE A 93 -6.25 -0.01 9.92
C ILE A 93 -5.97 -0.84 8.65
N PRO A 94 -6.47 -2.08 8.58
CA PRO A 94 -6.38 -2.88 7.36
C PRO A 94 -7.31 -2.34 6.28
N TYR A 95 -6.95 -2.54 5.02
CA TYR A 95 -7.83 -2.27 3.88
C TYR A 95 -7.78 -3.42 2.87
N ASN A 96 -8.88 -3.58 2.13
CA ASN A 96 -8.98 -4.58 1.08
C ASN A 96 -8.51 -4.02 -0.27
N PHE A 97 -8.40 -4.89 -1.26
CA PHE A 97 -7.84 -4.54 -2.56
C PHE A 97 -8.87 -3.85 -3.47
N ILE A 98 -8.34 -2.98 -4.32
CA ILE A 98 -9.05 -2.40 -5.45
C ILE A 98 -8.51 -3.09 -6.70
N GLY A 99 -9.42 -3.64 -7.51
CA GLY A 99 -9.11 -4.30 -8.76
C GLY A 99 -9.48 -3.48 -9.99
N ILE A 100 -9.25 -4.07 -11.15
CA ILE A 100 -9.75 -3.58 -12.44
C ILE A 100 -10.80 -4.57 -12.91
N LYS A 101 -11.99 -4.11 -13.23
CA LYS A 101 -13.07 -4.97 -13.74
C LYS A 101 -12.60 -5.73 -14.99
N GLY A 102 -12.71 -7.06 -14.94
CA GLY A 102 -12.22 -7.94 -16.00
C GLY A 102 -10.70 -8.17 -16.02
N GLY A 103 -9.95 -7.57 -15.10
CA GLY A 103 -8.48 -7.71 -15.04
C GLY A 103 -7.96 -9.03 -14.47
N GLY A 104 -8.79 -9.82 -13.83
CA GLY A 104 -8.56 -11.21 -13.40
C GLY A 104 -7.50 -11.44 -12.33
N ALA A 105 -6.52 -10.57 -12.16
CA ALA A 105 -5.42 -10.73 -11.21
C ALA A 105 -5.23 -9.46 -10.35
N LYS A 106 -4.71 -9.65 -9.13
CA LYS A 106 -4.27 -8.55 -8.27
C LYS A 106 -3.30 -7.65 -9.04
N MET A 107 -3.50 -6.33 -8.98
CA MET A 107 -2.56 -5.36 -9.52
C MET A 107 -1.19 -5.50 -8.86
N SER A 108 -0.13 -5.53 -9.67
CA SER A 108 1.24 -5.62 -9.20
C SER A 108 2.18 -4.85 -10.13
N SER A 109 3.03 -4.02 -9.55
CA SER A 109 4.05 -3.26 -10.30
C SER A 109 5.04 -4.19 -11.02
N SER A 110 5.35 -5.35 -10.43
CA SER A 110 6.28 -6.32 -11.00
C SER A 110 5.75 -7.03 -12.25
N THR A 111 4.43 -7.10 -12.41
CA THR A 111 3.77 -7.68 -13.59
C THR A 111 3.32 -6.63 -14.60
N GLY A 112 3.45 -5.34 -14.28
CA GLY A 112 3.07 -4.24 -15.17
C GLY A 112 1.57 -4.04 -15.35
N ASN A 113 0.72 -4.71 -14.58
CA ASN A 113 -0.73 -4.61 -14.64
C ASN A 113 -1.31 -3.60 -13.63
N VAL A 114 -0.57 -2.53 -13.35
CA VAL A 114 -0.96 -1.47 -12.41
C VAL A 114 -1.73 -0.38 -13.13
N LEU A 115 -2.86 0.01 -12.57
CA LEU A 115 -3.58 1.22 -12.94
C LEU A 115 -3.23 2.32 -11.94
N THR A 116 -2.57 3.37 -12.42
CA THR A 116 -2.17 4.51 -11.58
C THR A 116 -3.30 5.53 -11.46
N ILE A 117 -3.23 6.41 -10.44
CA ILE A 117 -4.16 7.55 -10.33
C ILE A 117 -4.08 8.44 -11.57
N THR A 118 -2.90 8.61 -12.16
CA THR A 118 -2.72 9.37 -13.40
C THR A 118 -3.49 8.73 -14.57
N ASP A 119 -3.57 7.40 -14.62
CA ASP A 119 -4.33 6.71 -15.65
C ASP A 119 -5.84 6.84 -15.39
N LEU A 120 -6.27 6.75 -14.15
CA LEU A 120 -7.67 6.98 -13.77
C LEU A 120 -8.15 8.39 -14.13
N LEU A 121 -7.32 9.40 -13.94
CA LEU A 121 -7.63 10.80 -14.29
C LEU A 121 -7.78 11.06 -15.79
N LYS A 122 -7.40 10.12 -16.66
CA LYS A 122 -7.70 10.18 -18.10
C LYS A 122 -9.14 9.77 -18.44
N VAL A 123 -9.82 9.10 -17.50
CA VAL A 123 -11.17 8.51 -17.69
C VAL A 123 -12.17 9.12 -16.74
N TYR A 124 -11.76 9.39 -15.49
CA TYR A 124 -12.61 9.85 -14.41
C TYR A 124 -12.18 11.21 -13.88
N ASP A 125 -13.15 12.06 -13.57
CA ASP A 125 -12.91 13.28 -12.82
C ASP A 125 -12.41 12.96 -11.41
N LYS A 126 -11.57 13.84 -10.87
CA LYS A 126 -10.98 13.67 -9.53
C LYS A 126 -12.05 13.44 -8.43
N ASN A 127 -13.20 14.10 -8.55
CA ASN A 127 -14.29 14.00 -7.57
C ASN A 127 -14.90 12.59 -7.55
N ILE A 128 -15.02 11.95 -8.72
CA ILE A 128 -15.50 10.57 -8.86
C ILE A 128 -14.47 9.59 -8.30
N ILE A 129 -13.17 9.83 -8.51
CA ILE A 129 -12.11 9.00 -7.93
C ILE A 129 -12.18 9.07 -6.39
N TRP A 130 -12.27 10.27 -5.82
CA TRP A 130 -12.48 10.43 -4.37
C TRP A 130 -13.71 9.69 -3.87
N TRP A 131 -14.83 9.81 -4.59
CA TRP A 131 -16.06 9.12 -4.26
C TRP A 131 -15.92 7.60 -4.30
N PHE A 132 -15.19 7.03 -5.26
CA PHE A 132 -14.90 5.59 -5.27
C PHE A 132 -14.21 5.13 -3.99
N TYR A 133 -13.20 5.85 -3.54
CA TYR A 133 -12.45 5.48 -2.34
C TYR A 133 -13.23 5.74 -1.04
N ALA A 134 -14.07 6.77 -0.99
CA ALA A 134 -14.76 7.18 0.21
C ALA A 134 -16.09 6.45 0.45
N ARG A 135 -16.75 5.93 -0.61
CA ARG A 135 -18.10 5.32 -0.49
C ARG A 135 -18.11 3.91 0.09
N PHE A 136 -17.01 3.21 0.00
CA PHE A 136 -16.87 1.86 0.53
C PHE A 136 -16.15 1.84 1.87
N ASP A 137 -16.51 0.87 2.70
CA ASP A 137 -15.74 0.60 3.91
C ASP A 137 -14.35 0.05 3.54
N ASN A 138 -13.36 0.30 4.38
CA ASN A 138 -11.98 -0.13 4.16
C ASN A 138 -11.80 -1.63 3.87
N MET A 139 -12.69 -2.47 4.40
CA MET A 139 -12.67 -3.92 4.15
C MET A 139 -13.46 -4.37 2.91
N HIS A 140 -14.10 -3.44 2.19
CA HIS A 140 -14.84 -3.74 0.98
C HIS A 140 -13.91 -3.73 -0.24
N ALA A 141 -13.71 -4.89 -0.85
CA ALA A 141 -13.02 -4.98 -2.14
C ALA A 141 -13.94 -4.50 -3.27
N PHE A 142 -13.42 -3.73 -4.21
CA PHE A 142 -14.17 -3.31 -5.39
C PHE A 142 -13.30 -3.21 -6.63
N ASP A 143 -13.92 -3.30 -7.80
CA ASP A 143 -13.24 -3.16 -9.07
C ASP A 143 -13.61 -1.83 -9.75
N ILE A 144 -12.61 -1.15 -10.30
CA ILE A 144 -12.80 0.03 -11.13
C ILE A 144 -13.01 -0.43 -12.57
N ALA A 145 -14.09 0.03 -13.19
CA ALA A 145 -14.38 -0.25 -14.58
C ALA A 145 -13.73 0.78 -15.50
N LEU A 146 -13.27 0.32 -16.67
CA LEU A 146 -12.77 1.15 -17.77
C LEU A 146 -13.56 0.90 -19.05
N ASP A 147 -14.75 0.32 -18.92
CA ASP A 147 -15.69 -0.03 -19.97
C ASP A 147 -16.94 0.88 -19.93
N ASN A 148 -18.02 0.42 -20.51
CA ASN A 148 -19.30 1.15 -20.55
C ASN A 148 -19.87 1.47 -19.15
N ASP A 149 -19.42 0.80 -18.09
CA ASP A 149 -19.82 1.13 -16.72
C ASP A 149 -19.33 2.50 -16.25
N VAL A 150 -18.36 3.11 -16.93
CA VAL A 150 -17.94 4.50 -16.69
C VAL A 150 -19.15 5.44 -16.70
N ILE A 151 -20.02 5.35 -17.72
CA ILE A 151 -21.22 6.18 -17.83
C ILE A 151 -22.17 5.95 -16.67
N ARG A 152 -22.30 4.69 -16.21
CA ARG A 152 -23.13 4.35 -15.05
C ARG A 152 -22.59 5.00 -13.77
N TYR A 153 -21.28 5.02 -13.56
CA TYR A 153 -20.67 5.66 -12.39
C TYR A 153 -20.86 7.17 -12.38
N TYR A 154 -20.72 7.83 -13.53
CA TYR A 154 -21.04 9.27 -13.65
C TYR A 154 -22.51 9.53 -13.33
N SER A 155 -23.43 8.76 -13.89
CA SER A 155 -24.88 8.91 -13.61
C SER A 155 -25.23 8.65 -12.14
N GLU A 156 -24.54 7.69 -11.50
CA GLU A 156 -24.72 7.43 -10.07
C GLU A 156 -24.19 8.59 -9.21
N PHE A 157 -23.01 9.11 -9.54
CA PHE A 157 -22.39 10.25 -8.86
C PHE A 157 -23.27 11.50 -8.98
N ASP A 158 -23.75 11.83 -10.17
CA ASP A 158 -24.64 12.98 -10.42
C ASP A 158 -25.95 12.88 -9.61
N ARG A 159 -26.49 11.66 -9.48
CA ARG A 159 -27.66 11.42 -8.62
C ARG A 159 -27.35 11.72 -7.16
N TRP A 160 -26.19 11.31 -6.65
CA TRP A 160 -25.77 11.60 -5.29
C TRP A 160 -25.57 13.10 -5.07
N VAL A 161 -24.94 13.78 -6.01
CA VAL A 161 -24.73 15.25 -6.00
C VAL A 161 -26.07 15.99 -5.94
N LYS A 162 -27.05 15.61 -6.75
CA LYS A 162 -28.41 16.18 -6.72
C LYS A 162 -29.09 15.96 -5.38
N LEU A 163 -28.99 14.78 -4.78
CA LEU A 163 -29.55 14.50 -3.46
C LEU A 163 -28.86 15.33 -2.37
N TYR A 164 -27.56 15.55 -2.48
CA TYR A 164 -26.78 16.35 -1.54
C TYR A 164 -27.25 17.82 -1.50
N PHE A 165 -27.31 18.46 -2.66
CA PHE A 165 -27.72 19.88 -2.73
C PHE A 165 -29.20 20.07 -2.45
N ASN A 166 -30.06 19.09 -2.70
CA ASN A 166 -31.48 19.12 -2.34
C ASN A 166 -31.75 18.77 -0.87
N GLY A 167 -30.72 18.45 -0.07
CA GLY A 167 -30.88 18.08 1.33
C GLY A 167 -31.53 16.70 1.56
N ASN A 168 -31.64 15.86 0.53
CA ASN A 168 -32.31 14.56 0.57
C ASN A 168 -31.33 13.39 0.63
N ILE A 169 -30.17 13.58 1.25
CA ILE A 169 -29.13 12.58 1.42
C ILE A 169 -28.89 12.30 2.91
N ASP A 170 -28.62 11.05 3.28
CA ASP A 170 -28.30 10.70 4.66
C ASP A 170 -26.93 11.25 5.09
N ASP A 171 -26.68 11.33 6.40
CA ASP A 171 -25.49 11.94 6.97
C ASP A 171 -24.18 11.23 6.57
N LYS A 172 -24.20 9.90 6.42
CA LYS A 172 -23.04 9.14 5.96
C LYS A 172 -22.66 9.55 4.55
N ASN A 173 -23.59 9.51 3.63
CA ASN A 173 -23.37 9.85 2.23
C ASN A 173 -23.07 11.35 2.03
N LYS A 174 -23.66 12.20 2.88
CA LYS A 174 -23.33 13.63 2.93
C LYS A 174 -21.86 13.86 3.28
N SER A 175 -21.34 13.16 4.28
CA SER A 175 -19.94 13.24 4.68
C SER A 175 -19.01 12.75 3.57
N ILE A 176 -19.38 11.69 2.83
CA ILE A 176 -18.62 11.18 1.68
C ILE A 176 -18.53 12.26 0.59
N LEU A 177 -19.65 12.88 0.21
CA LEU A 177 -19.65 13.92 -0.82
C LEU A 177 -18.91 15.19 -0.37
N TYR A 178 -18.96 15.54 0.90
CA TYR A 178 -18.15 16.63 1.43
C TYR A 178 -16.65 16.40 1.18
N LEU A 179 -16.16 15.17 1.35
CA LEU A 179 -14.76 14.79 1.06
C LEU A 179 -14.41 14.90 -0.43
N THR A 180 -15.39 14.79 -1.33
CA THR A 180 -15.14 14.91 -2.78
C THR A 180 -14.96 16.36 -3.22
N ASN A 181 -15.21 17.33 -2.35
CA ASN A 181 -15.14 18.76 -2.66
C ASN A 181 -16.01 19.15 -3.86
N VAL A 182 -17.17 18.51 -4.00
CA VAL A 182 -18.14 18.84 -5.04
C VAL A 182 -18.76 20.22 -4.76
N LYS A 183 -18.96 21.01 -5.82
CA LYS A 183 -19.59 22.34 -5.76
C LYS A 183 -20.91 22.30 -6.49
N GLU A 184 -21.84 23.14 -6.07
CA GLU A 184 -23.03 23.43 -6.82
C GLU A 184 -22.64 24.23 -8.07
N GLU A 185 -23.06 23.77 -9.26
CA GLU A 185 -22.86 24.47 -10.54
C GLU A 185 -23.95 25.52 -10.75
#